data_9289bc59f294089d9d5baef9abf50e3f
#
_entry.id   9289bc59f294089d9d5baef9abf50e3f
#
_cell.length_a   1.000
_cell.length_b   1.000
_cell.length_c   1.000
_cell.angle_alpha   90.00
_cell.angle_beta   90.00
_cell.angle_gamma   90.00
#
_symmetry.space_group_name_H-M   'P 1'
#
loop_
_entity.id
_entity.type
_entity.pdbx_description
1 polymer ?
#
loop_
_entity_poly.entity_id
_entity_poly.type
_entity_poly.pdbx_seq_one_letter_code
_entity_poly.pdbx_strand_id
1 'polypeptide(L)'
;NSAVMIDGGKILASDTPNNVIIKYMKLVTESELGLETSEENVDNNAVIQSASEQTSAIKLEKTRRGNRKALIESVKLFHQSGEEADESPIFGFNEQVKLLVKVKVYQQLQGCIVGFFACDKNGNELIGSNTIEENQPIGKLSAGTNLQIEFTFKLPLRPSSYSLTVAGAENYTAMTFDWIDNAIVFQILPPDTGKRIHALEDTPI
;
A
#
# COMPACT_ATOMS: atom_id res chain seq x y z
N ASN A 1 -10.06 -5.96 30.36
CA ASN A 1 -9.21 -7.05 29.85
C ASN A 1 -8.01 -6.42 29.18
N SER A 2 -6.79 -6.90 29.49
CA SER A 2 -5.54 -6.49 28.87
C SER A 2 -4.87 -7.72 28.26
N ALA A 3 -4.09 -7.49 27.20
CA ALA A 3 -3.24 -8.48 26.56
C ALA A 3 -1.78 -8.02 26.59
N VAL A 4 -0.86 -8.96 26.51
CA VAL A 4 0.59 -8.69 26.51
C VAL A 4 1.19 -9.46 25.36
N MET A 5 2.03 -8.79 24.56
CA MET A 5 2.84 -9.40 23.53
C MET A 5 4.28 -9.56 24.03
N ILE A 6 4.81 -10.77 23.88
CA ILE A 6 6.17 -11.10 24.31
C ILE A 6 6.92 -11.67 23.10
N ASP A 7 8.12 -11.18 22.84
CA ASP A 7 9.05 -11.73 21.86
C ASP A 7 10.47 -11.67 22.41
N GLY A 8 11.29 -12.69 22.10
CA GLY A 8 12.65 -12.81 22.61
C GLY A 8 12.78 -12.68 24.14
N GLY A 9 11.73 -13.02 24.89
CA GLY A 9 11.70 -12.89 26.37
C GLY A 9 11.45 -11.46 26.88
N LYS A 10 11.12 -10.51 26.00
CA LYS A 10 10.78 -9.12 26.35
C LYS A 10 9.32 -8.82 26.08
N ILE A 11 8.72 -7.97 26.90
CA ILE A 11 7.37 -7.43 26.66
C ILE A 11 7.49 -6.33 25.60
N LEU A 12 6.93 -6.56 24.41
CA LEU A 12 6.91 -5.59 23.33
C LEU A 12 5.67 -4.69 23.34
N ALA A 13 4.55 -5.19 23.88
CA ALA A 13 3.33 -4.41 24.04
C ALA A 13 2.49 -4.93 25.19
N SER A 14 1.80 -4.01 25.88
CA SER A 14 0.76 -4.31 26.87
C SER A 14 -0.37 -3.30 26.69
N ASP A 15 -1.53 -3.76 26.22
CA ASP A 15 -2.66 -2.90 25.85
C ASP A 15 -3.95 -3.74 25.78
N THR A 16 -5.03 -3.17 25.22
CA THR A 16 -6.25 -3.94 24.92
C THR A 16 -5.93 -5.08 23.95
N PRO A 17 -6.69 -6.20 23.97
CA PRO A 17 -6.44 -7.32 23.06
C PRO A 17 -6.36 -6.92 21.58
N ASN A 18 -7.24 -6.05 21.12
CA ASN A 18 -7.22 -5.56 19.73
C ASN A 18 -5.92 -4.81 19.39
N ASN A 19 -5.49 -3.89 20.24
CA ASN A 19 -4.26 -3.14 20.01
C ASN A 19 -3.01 -4.03 20.02
N VAL A 20 -2.98 -5.05 20.88
CA VAL A 20 -1.89 -6.02 20.92
C VAL A 20 -1.87 -6.90 19.67
N ILE A 21 -3.05 -7.35 19.20
CA ILE A 21 -3.17 -8.11 17.94
C ILE A 21 -2.69 -7.27 16.75
N ILE A 22 -3.08 -6.02 16.68
CA ILE A 22 -2.63 -5.08 15.62
C ILE A 22 -1.10 -4.99 15.59
N LYS A 23 -0.46 -4.77 16.75
CA LYS A 23 1.00 -4.70 16.85
C LYS A 23 1.69 -6.02 16.48
N TYR A 24 1.13 -7.15 16.90
CA TYR A 24 1.64 -8.47 16.54
C TYR A 24 1.58 -8.70 15.03
N MET A 25 0.43 -8.43 14.41
CA MET A 25 0.27 -8.60 12.97
C MET A 25 1.22 -7.69 12.18
N LYS A 26 1.46 -6.46 12.63
CA LYS A 26 2.45 -5.54 12.04
C LYS A 26 3.86 -6.14 12.06
N LEU A 27 4.31 -6.65 13.19
CA LEU A 27 5.62 -7.30 13.33
C LEU A 27 5.78 -8.53 12.43
N VAL A 28 4.74 -9.39 12.37
CA VAL A 28 4.76 -10.57 11.50
C VAL A 28 4.85 -10.16 10.03
N THR A 29 4.11 -9.14 9.62
CA THR A 29 4.16 -8.62 8.25
C THR A 29 5.53 -8.08 7.89
N GLU A 30 6.13 -7.28 8.76
CA GLU A 30 7.47 -6.73 8.56
C GLU A 30 8.52 -7.84 8.44
N SER A 31 8.41 -8.89 9.26
CA SER A 31 9.28 -10.07 9.22
C SER A 31 9.06 -10.92 7.97
N GLU A 32 7.81 -11.19 7.57
CA GLU A 32 7.50 -12.02 6.38
C GLU A 32 7.91 -11.34 5.06
N LEU A 33 7.89 -10.01 5.01
CA LEU A 33 8.26 -9.23 3.82
C LEU A 33 9.75 -8.84 3.79
N GLY A 34 10.54 -9.31 4.76
CA GLY A 34 11.97 -9.01 4.86
C GLY A 34 12.27 -7.53 5.10
N LEU A 35 11.33 -6.81 5.70
CA LEU A 35 11.49 -5.43 6.11
C LEU A 35 12.14 -5.42 7.50
N GLU A 36 13.48 -5.45 7.54
CA GLU A 36 14.22 -5.32 8.80
C GLU A 36 14.00 -3.91 9.37
N THR A 37 13.30 -3.84 10.49
CA THR A 37 13.27 -2.62 11.31
C THR A 37 14.58 -2.56 12.09
N SER A 38 15.47 -1.64 11.69
CA SER A 38 16.56 -1.23 12.58
C SER A 38 15.96 -0.44 13.75
N GLU A 39 15.92 -1.05 14.93
CA GLU A 39 15.66 -0.35 16.18
C GLU A 39 16.79 0.66 16.43
N GLU A 40 16.60 1.91 16.08
CA GLU A 40 17.33 3.01 16.70
C GLU A 40 16.41 3.72 17.68
N ASN A 41 16.71 3.53 18.97
CA ASN A 41 16.23 4.37 20.05
C ASN A 41 16.67 5.82 19.81
N VAL A 42 15.76 6.69 19.50
CA VAL A 42 16.00 8.14 19.59
C VAL A 42 14.80 8.80 20.31
N ASP A 43 15.04 9.13 21.56
CA ASP A 43 14.29 10.20 22.22
C ASP A 43 14.47 11.48 21.42
N ASN A 44 13.38 12.02 20.83
CA ASN A 44 13.15 13.48 20.73
C ASN A 44 11.92 13.81 19.88
N ASN A 45 11.01 14.51 20.51
CA ASN A 45 9.68 14.91 20.05
C ASN A 45 9.63 16.15 19.13
N ALA A 46 10.60 16.38 18.25
CA ALA A 46 10.61 17.58 17.41
C ALA A 46 11.09 17.42 15.95
N VAL A 47 11.45 16.20 15.50
CA VAL A 47 12.02 15.97 14.16
C VAL A 47 11.24 14.93 13.34
N ILE A 48 10.07 14.51 13.81
CA ILE A 48 9.38 13.30 13.30
C ILE A 48 8.76 13.48 11.91
N GLN A 49 8.34 14.68 11.52
CA GLN A 49 7.69 14.87 10.22
C GLN A 49 8.63 14.85 9.01
N SER A 50 9.89 15.27 9.16
CA SER A 50 10.84 15.25 8.03
C SER A 50 11.57 13.91 7.86
N ALA A 51 11.67 13.11 8.93
CA ALA A 51 12.33 11.81 8.90
C ALA A 51 11.44 10.71 8.28
N SER A 52 10.13 10.74 8.51
CA SER A 52 9.17 9.78 7.93
C SER A 52 9.07 9.92 6.41
N GLU A 53 9.02 11.13 5.89
CA GLU A 53 8.99 11.37 4.44
C GLU A 53 10.30 10.93 3.76
N GLN A 54 11.45 11.14 4.38
CA GLN A 54 12.74 10.70 3.85
C GLN A 54 12.90 9.19 3.89
N THR A 55 12.45 8.52 4.95
CA THR A 55 12.51 7.05 5.07
C THR A 55 11.58 6.38 4.08
N SER A 56 10.37 6.90 3.90
CA SER A 56 9.40 6.41 2.90
C SER A 56 9.92 6.62 1.48
N ALA A 57 10.56 7.75 1.18
CA ALA A 57 11.17 8.02 -0.12
C ALA A 57 12.33 7.07 -0.44
N ILE A 58 13.19 6.77 0.52
CA ILE A 58 14.31 5.83 0.37
C ILE A 58 13.81 4.39 0.17
N LYS A 59 12.74 3.99 0.85
CA LYS A 59 12.11 2.67 0.72
C LYS A 59 11.49 2.50 -0.67
N LEU A 60 10.81 3.51 -1.18
CA LEU A 60 10.25 3.56 -2.52
C LEU A 60 11.33 3.45 -3.62
N GLU A 61 12.52 4.00 -3.41
CA GLU A 61 13.59 3.94 -4.41
C GLU A 61 14.19 2.53 -4.60
N LYS A 62 14.25 1.72 -3.54
CA LYS A 62 14.84 0.37 -3.59
C LYS A 62 14.02 -0.63 -4.43
N THR A 63 12.73 -0.40 -4.56
CA THR A 63 11.78 -1.29 -5.26
C THR A 63 11.31 -0.72 -6.60
N ARG A 64 11.88 0.40 -7.02
CA ARG A 64 11.44 1.16 -8.19
C ARG A 64 12.19 0.75 -9.46
N ARG A 65 11.46 0.53 -10.56
CA ARG A 65 12.00 0.30 -11.90
C ARG A 65 11.20 1.06 -12.96
N GLY A 66 11.79 1.34 -14.11
CA GLY A 66 11.17 2.05 -15.22
C GLY A 66 12.14 3.01 -15.93
N ASN A 67 11.67 3.63 -17.04
CA ASN A 67 12.49 4.53 -17.85
C ASN A 67 12.54 5.98 -17.35
N ARG A 68 11.81 6.30 -16.28
CA ARG A 68 11.74 7.60 -15.58
C ARG A 68 11.26 8.78 -16.44
N LYS A 69 10.57 8.56 -17.55
CA LYS A 69 9.90 9.64 -18.29
C LYS A 69 8.84 10.35 -17.47
N ALA A 70 8.22 9.63 -16.55
CA ALA A 70 7.39 10.16 -15.47
C ALA A 70 7.68 9.38 -14.20
N LEU A 71 7.39 9.95 -13.03
CA LEU A 71 7.59 9.31 -11.74
C LEU A 71 6.31 9.40 -10.91
N ILE A 72 6.03 8.31 -10.20
CA ILE A 72 5.01 8.27 -9.16
C ILE A 72 5.61 8.92 -7.91
N GLU A 73 5.20 10.14 -7.60
CA GLU A 73 5.74 10.91 -6.47
C GLU A 73 5.09 10.53 -5.13
N SER A 74 3.85 10.05 -5.16
CA SER A 74 3.11 9.71 -3.95
C SER A 74 2.07 8.63 -4.22
N VAL A 75 1.98 7.68 -3.30
CA VAL A 75 0.95 6.65 -3.23
C VAL A 75 0.36 6.68 -1.83
N LYS A 76 -0.95 6.91 -1.72
CA LYS A 76 -1.65 7.01 -0.44
C LYS A 76 -2.93 6.20 -0.47
N LEU A 77 -3.24 5.51 0.63
CA LEU A 77 -4.53 4.87 0.85
C LEU A 77 -5.36 5.68 1.86
N PHE A 78 -6.66 5.64 1.65
CA PHE A 78 -7.63 6.27 2.54
C PHE A 78 -8.70 5.25 2.92
N HIS A 79 -9.13 5.30 4.16
CA HIS A 79 -10.29 4.57 4.64
C HIS A 79 -11.59 5.05 3.99
N GLN A 80 -12.64 4.26 4.10
CA GLN A 80 -13.98 4.66 3.66
C GLN A 80 -14.45 5.97 4.33
N SER A 81 -13.99 6.26 5.55
CA SER A 81 -14.23 7.52 6.25
C SER A 81 -13.64 8.75 5.55
N GLY A 82 -12.69 8.57 4.64
CA GLY A 82 -11.90 9.62 4.02
C GLY A 82 -10.64 9.99 4.79
N GLU A 83 -10.36 9.32 5.90
CA GLU A 83 -9.13 9.48 6.67
C GLU A 83 -7.96 8.82 5.93
N GLU A 84 -6.81 9.52 5.87
CA GLU A 84 -5.58 8.96 5.31
C GLU A 84 -5.10 7.81 6.19
N ALA A 85 -4.80 6.70 5.57
CA ALA A 85 -4.33 5.52 6.26
C ALA A 85 -2.87 5.69 6.70
N ASP A 86 -2.50 5.07 7.81
CA ASP A 86 -1.15 5.06 8.36
C ASP A 86 -0.14 4.38 7.42
N GLU A 87 1.15 4.43 7.75
CA GLU A 87 2.24 3.78 6.97
C GLU A 87 2.08 2.26 6.83
N SER A 88 1.45 1.60 7.80
CA SER A 88 1.11 0.17 7.77
C SER A 88 -0.38 0.01 8.08
N PRO A 89 -1.25 0.35 7.12
CA PRO A 89 -2.67 0.47 7.40
C PRO A 89 -3.35 -0.86 7.63
N ILE A 90 -4.41 -0.82 8.42
CA ILE A 90 -5.23 -1.96 8.76
C ILE A 90 -6.66 -1.66 8.33
N PHE A 91 -7.20 -2.51 7.45
CA PHE A 91 -8.55 -2.36 6.93
C PHE A 91 -9.47 -3.47 7.43
N GLY A 92 -10.75 -3.19 7.51
CA GLY A 92 -11.78 -4.19 7.73
C GLY A 92 -11.97 -5.09 6.50
N PHE A 93 -12.49 -6.31 6.75
CA PHE A 93 -12.91 -7.19 5.64
C PHE A 93 -13.95 -6.48 4.75
N ASN A 94 -13.70 -6.52 3.43
CA ASN A 94 -14.56 -5.90 2.39
C ASN A 94 -14.74 -4.38 2.57
N GLU A 95 -13.83 -3.71 3.29
CA GLU A 95 -13.83 -2.25 3.39
C GLU A 95 -13.60 -1.62 2.02
N GLN A 96 -14.32 -0.53 1.75
CA GLN A 96 -14.07 0.30 0.57
C GLN A 96 -12.93 1.26 0.88
N VAL A 97 -11.92 1.25 0.03
CA VAL A 97 -10.74 2.11 0.16
C VAL A 97 -10.58 3.00 -1.07
N LYS A 98 -9.85 4.07 -0.89
CA LYS A 98 -9.45 4.97 -1.96
C LYS A 98 -7.93 4.99 -2.06
N LEU A 99 -7.41 4.69 -3.25
CA LEU A 99 -5.99 4.81 -3.60
C LEU A 99 -5.78 6.12 -4.36
N LEU A 100 -4.89 6.96 -3.87
CA LEU A 100 -4.48 8.20 -4.50
C LEU A 100 -3.05 8.07 -5.01
N VAL A 101 -2.85 8.24 -6.32
CA VAL A 101 -1.56 8.19 -6.98
C VAL A 101 -1.24 9.55 -7.60
N LYS A 102 -0.10 10.15 -7.23
CA LYS A 102 0.40 11.38 -7.85
C LYS A 102 1.57 11.06 -8.77
N VAL A 103 1.49 11.54 -9.99
CA VAL A 103 2.49 11.31 -11.03
C VAL A 103 2.98 12.64 -11.57
N LYS A 104 4.29 12.78 -11.70
CA LYS A 104 4.93 13.92 -12.36
C LYS A 104 5.60 13.48 -13.65
N VAL A 105 5.30 14.20 -14.71
CA VAL A 105 5.82 13.94 -16.06
C VAL A 105 7.07 14.77 -16.31
N TYR A 106 8.20 14.11 -16.60
CA TYR A 106 9.48 14.78 -16.89
C TYR A 106 9.80 14.86 -18.40
N GLN A 107 9.26 13.91 -19.17
CA GLN A 107 9.38 13.90 -20.62
C GLN A 107 8.00 13.65 -21.23
N GLN A 108 7.77 14.16 -22.44
CA GLN A 108 6.49 13.97 -23.12
C GLN A 108 6.13 12.49 -23.22
N LEU A 109 4.87 12.16 -22.89
CA LEU A 109 4.25 10.85 -23.07
C LEU A 109 3.20 10.92 -24.17
N GLN A 110 3.12 9.92 -25.05
CA GLN A 110 2.11 9.85 -26.11
C GLN A 110 0.75 9.31 -25.60
N GLY A 111 0.74 8.70 -24.45
CA GLY A 111 -0.42 8.27 -23.67
C GLY A 111 0.07 7.86 -22.28
N CYS A 112 -0.84 7.75 -21.34
CA CYS A 112 -0.47 7.40 -19.98
C CYS A 112 -1.47 6.38 -19.43
N ILE A 113 -0.96 5.30 -18.90
CA ILE A 113 -1.72 4.32 -18.15
C ILE A 113 -1.13 4.27 -16.74
N VAL A 114 -1.96 4.40 -15.74
CA VAL A 114 -1.58 4.18 -14.34
C VAL A 114 -2.47 3.08 -13.79
N GLY A 115 -1.87 2.13 -13.09
CA GLY A 115 -2.58 1.00 -12.51
C GLY A 115 -1.98 0.56 -11.19
N PHE A 116 -2.67 -0.37 -10.55
CA PHE A 116 -2.26 -0.97 -9.30
C PHE A 116 -2.63 -2.45 -9.23
N PHE A 117 -1.94 -3.19 -8.37
CA PHE A 117 -2.27 -4.56 -7.98
C PHE A 117 -2.15 -4.69 -6.46
N ALA A 118 -3.14 -5.35 -5.85
CA ALA A 118 -3.00 -5.86 -4.49
C ALA A 118 -2.55 -7.32 -4.55
N CYS A 119 -1.44 -7.63 -3.91
CA CYS A 119 -0.79 -8.94 -3.96
C CYS A 119 -0.76 -9.60 -2.58
N ASP A 120 -0.81 -10.94 -2.57
CA ASP A 120 -0.54 -11.72 -1.37
C ASP A 120 0.98 -11.78 -1.09
N LYS A 121 1.36 -12.43 0.02
CA LYS A 121 2.76 -12.63 0.41
C LYS A 121 3.60 -13.45 -0.60
N ASN A 122 2.99 -14.17 -1.51
CA ASN A 122 3.66 -14.94 -2.55
C ASN A 122 3.79 -14.14 -3.86
N GLY A 123 3.28 -12.90 -3.89
CA GLY A 123 3.25 -12.06 -5.09
C GLY A 123 2.12 -12.38 -6.07
N ASN A 124 1.12 -13.20 -5.66
CA ASN A 124 -0.04 -13.42 -6.50
C ASN A 124 -0.91 -12.17 -6.53
N GLU A 125 -1.21 -11.67 -7.72
CA GLU A 125 -2.11 -10.55 -7.95
C GLU A 125 -3.55 -10.99 -7.70
N LEU A 126 -4.25 -10.32 -6.78
CA LEU A 126 -5.60 -10.67 -6.35
C LEU A 126 -6.63 -9.66 -6.82
N ILE A 127 -6.31 -8.39 -6.72
CA ILE A 127 -7.14 -7.26 -7.13
C ILE A 127 -6.26 -6.33 -7.92
N GLY A 128 -6.73 -5.83 -9.04
CA GLY A 128 -6.01 -4.85 -9.83
C GLY A 128 -6.90 -4.15 -10.83
N SER A 129 -6.51 -2.95 -11.18
CA SER A 129 -7.12 -2.18 -12.25
C SER A 129 -6.16 -1.11 -12.78
N ASN A 130 -6.55 -0.46 -13.86
CA ASN A 130 -5.83 0.66 -14.43
C ASN A 130 -6.79 1.67 -15.07
N THR A 131 -6.25 2.82 -15.42
CA THR A 131 -7.06 3.93 -15.97
C THR A 131 -7.77 3.58 -17.29
N ILE A 132 -7.30 2.62 -18.07
CA ILE A 132 -7.96 2.18 -19.29
C ILE A 132 -9.14 1.25 -18.97
N GLU A 133 -8.93 0.25 -18.11
CA GLU A 133 -9.98 -0.69 -17.68
C GLU A 133 -11.14 0.05 -16.97
N GLU A 134 -10.82 1.14 -16.27
CA GLU A 134 -11.82 2.01 -15.64
C GLU A 134 -12.45 3.03 -16.60
N ASN A 135 -12.21 2.89 -17.92
CA ASN A 135 -12.70 3.81 -18.94
C ASN A 135 -12.33 5.29 -18.72
N GLN A 136 -11.14 5.53 -18.13
CA GLN A 136 -10.55 6.85 -17.89
C GLN A 136 -9.22 6.99 -18.64
N PRO A 137 -9.21 6.93 -20.00
CA PRO A 137 -7.97 7.00 -20.77
C PRO A 137 -7.32 8.37 -20.58
N ILE A 138 -6.02 8.34 -20.28
CA ILE A 138 -5.20 9.55 -20.20
C ILE A 138 -4.44 9.70 -21.50
N GLY A 139 -4.72 10.77 -22.22
CA GLY A 139 -4.09 11.04 -23.51
C GLY A 139 -2.63 11.50 -23.42
N LYS A 140 -2.20 12.24 -24.43
CA LYS A 140 -0.85 12.81 -24.51
C LYS A 140 -0.59 13.81 -23.39
N LEU A 141 0.60 13.72 -22.79
CA LEU A 141 1.04 14.58 -21.69
C LEU A 141 2.36 15.26 -22.01
N SER A 142 2.44 16.54 -21.68
CA SER A 142 3.68 17.33 -21.82
C SER A 142 4.56 17.20 -20.58
N ALA A 143 5.86 17.41 -20.73
CA ALA A 143 6.77 17.55 -19.59
C ALA A 143 6.30 18.67 -18.65
N GLY A 144 6.46 18.46 -17.35
CA GLY A 144 5.99 19.37 -16.28
C GLY A 144 4.55 19.12 -15.83
N THR A 145 3.77 18.26 -16.51
CA THR A 145 2.42 17.91 -16.08
C THR A 145 2.45 17.14 -14.76
N ASN A 146 1.57 17.53 -13.85
CA ASN A 146 1.27 16.78 -12.63
C ASN A 146 -0.11 16.16 -12.74
N LEU A 147 -0.19 14.85 -12.49
CA LEU A 147 -1.45 14.09 -12.47
C LEU A 147 -1.78 13.65 -11.07
N GLN A 148 -3.07 13.59 -10.79
CA GLN A 148 -3.62 12.94 -9.62
C GLN A 148 -4.67 11.95 -10.09
N ILE A 149 -4.46 10.67 -9.78
CA ILE A 149 -5.34 9.56 -10.15
C ILE A 149 -5.90 8.96 -8.88
N GLU A 150 -7.19 8.68 -8.88
CA GLU A 150 -7.91 8.14 -7.74
C GLU A 150 -8.63 6.87 -8.16
N PHE A 151 -8.38 5.78 -7.43
CA PHE A 151 -9.11 4.53 -7.57
C PHE A 151 -9.90 4.25 -6.30
N THR A 152 -11.16 3.87 -6.45
CA THR A 152 -12.01 3.46 -5.34
C THR A 152 -12.42 2.01 -5.55
N PHE A 153 -12.06 1.14 -4.59
CA PHE A 153 -12.33 -0.30 -4.69
C PHE A 153 -12.56 -0.91 -3.31
N LYS A 154 -13.06 -2.14 -3.28
CA LYS A 154 -13.26 -2.91 -2.05
C LYS A 154 -12.13 -3.91 -1.84
N LEU A 155 -11.92 -4.28 -0.58
CA LEU A 155 -10.94 -5.28 -0.16
C LEU A 155 -11.65 -6.56 0.35
N PRO A 156 -12.26 -7.39 -0.54
CA PRO A 156 -12.95 -8.62 -0.15
C PRO A 156 -11.95 -9.76 0.13
N LEU A 157 -10.80 -9.43 0.71
CA LEU A 157 -9.68 -10.33 0.94
C LEU A 157 -9.79 -10.98 2.32
N ARG A 158 -9.38 -12.25 2.43
CA ARG A 158 -9.32 -12.92 3.74
C ARG A 158 -8.36 -12.21 4.68
N PRO A 159 -8.54 -12.35 6.01
CA PRO A 159 -7.61 -11.80 6.99
C PRO A 159 -6.18 -12.28 6.76
N SER A 160 -5.29 -11.38 6.40
CA SER A 160 -3.85 -11.61 6.13
C SER A 160 -3.16 -10.28 5.86
N SER A 161 -1.86 -10.35 5.55
CA SER A 161 -1.06 -9.24 5.07
C SER A 161 -0.99 -9.24 3.55
N TYR A 162 -1.01 -8.05 2.98
CA TYR A 162 -1.00 -7.81 1.54
C TYR A 162 -0.09 -6.64 1.21
N SER A 163 0.31 -6.56 -0.04
CA SER A 163 1.05 -5.41 -0.57
C SER A 163 0.34 -4.81 -1.77
N LEU A 164 0.52 -3.51 -1.96
CA LEU A 164 0.04 -2.78 -3.11
C LEU A 164 1.23 -2.40 -4.00
N THR A 165 1.20 -2.84 -5.23
CA THR A 165 2.13 -2.42 -6.30
C THR A 165 1.44 -1.38 -7.15
N VAL A 166 2.14 -0.32 -7.52
CA VAL A 166 1.63 0.74 -8.41
C VAL A 166 2.57 0.90 -9.58
N ALA A 167 2.01 1.00 -10.78
CA ALA A 167 2.77 1.12 -12.01
C ALA A 167 2.20 2.17 -12.95
N GLY A 168 3.08 2.73 -13.76
CA GLY A 168 2.71 3.60 -14.85
C GLY A 168 3.44 3.26 -16.14
N ALA A 169 2.73 3.28 -17.27
CA ALA A 169 3.25 2.94 -18.58
C ALA A 169 2.84 3.97 -19.64
N GLU A 170 3.65 4.09 -20.67
CA GLU A 170 3.30 4.85 -21.88
C GLU A 170 2.56 3.90 -22.84
N ASN A 171 1.23 4.02 -22.91
CA ASN A 171 0.34 3.10 -23.62
C ASN A 171 0.51 1.64 -23.17
N TYR A 172 -0.10 0.69 -23.87
CA TYR A 172 0.08 -0.76 -23.63
C TYR A 172 1.46 -1.26 -24.13
N THR A 173 2.53 -0.57 -23.76
CA THR A 173 3.88 -1.03 -24.09
C THR A 173 4.46 -1.82 -22.94
N ALA A 174 5.37 -2.75 -23.23
CA ALA A 174 6.12 -3.48 -22.21
C ALA A 174 7.05 -2.57 -21.37
N MET A 175 7.19 -1.29 -21.77
CA MET A 175 8.06 -0.33 -21.08
C MET A 175 7.25 0.56 -20.16
N THR A 176 7.38 0.30 -18.87
CA THR A 176 6.85 1.18 -17.82
C THR A 176 7.73 2.43 -17.69
N PHE A 177 7.11 3.57 -17.41
CA PHE A 177 7.88 4.74 -17.01
C PHE A 177 8.26 4.68 -15.53
N ASP A 178 7.42 4.05 -14.71
CA ASP A 178 7.68 3.83 -13.30
C ASP A 178 6.92 2.59 -12.80
N TRP A 179 7.52 1.85 -11.88
CA TRP A 179 6.94 0.67 -11.24
C TRP A 179 7.46 0.58 -9.84
N ILE A 180 6.58 0.52 -8.87
CA ILE A 180 6.91 0.47 -7.45
C ILE A 180 6.28 -0.78 -6.84
N ASP A 181 7.10 -1.80 -6.57
CA ASP A 181 6.67 -2.98 -5.86
C ASP A 181 6.51 -2.65 -4.36
N ASN A 182 5.49 -3.21 -3.74
CA ASN A 182 5.21 -3.03 -2.30
C ASN A 182 5.17 -1.56 -1.88
N ALA A 183 4.55 -0.70 -2.71
CA ALA A 183 4.41 0.74 -2.43
C ALA A 183 3.72 1.00 -1.08
N ILE A 184 2.74 0.16 -0.73
CA ILE A 184 2.08 0.13 0.57
C ILE A 184 1.92 -1.33 0.99
N VAL A 185 2.20 -1.61 2.26
CA VAL A 185 1.90 -2.92 2.89
C VAL A 185 0.77 -2.71 3.87
N PHE A 186 -0.27 -3.54 3.78
CA PHE A 186 -1.48 -3.40 4.59
C PHE A 186 -1.99 -4.74 5.12
N GLN A 187 -2.90 -4.68 6.09
CA GLN A 187 -3.51 -5.85 6.69
C GLN A 187 -5.02 -5.80 6.60
N ILE A 188 -5.64 -6.97 6.51
CA ILE A 188 -7.09 -7.14 6.56
C ILE A 188 -7.45 -7.85 7.86
N LEU A 189 -8.35 -7.26 8.63
CA LEU A 189 -8.91 -7.86 9.84
C LEU A 189 -10.05 -8.84 9.51
N PRO A 190 -10.30 -9.82 10.41
CA PRO A 190 -11.49 -10.64 10.32
C PRO A 190 -12.77 -9.80 10.33
N PRO A 191 -13.84 -10.25 9.66
CA PRO A 191 -15.13 -9.59 9.75
C PRO A 191 -15.68 -9.66 11.19
N ASP A 192 -16.28 -8.58 11.66
CA ASP A 192 -16.85 -8.46 13.03
C ASP A 192 -17.95 -9.50 13.30
N THR A 193 -18.57 -10.01 12.26
CA THR A 193 -19.60 -11.05 12.34
C THR A 193 -19.09 -12.43 12.76
N GLY A 194 -17.76 -12.61 12.89
CA GLY A 194 -17.15 -13.91 13.15
C GLY A 194 -17.21 -14.89 11.97
N LYS A 195 -17.68 -14.46 10.79
CA LYS A 195 -17.66 -15.27 9.57
C LYS A 195 -16.22 -15.63 9.21
N ARG A 196 -15.96 -16.90 8.97
CA ARG A 196 -14.65 -17.37 8.48
C ARG A 196 -14.59 -17.23 6.97
N ILE A 197 -13.57 -16.57 6.48
CA ILE A 197 -13.29 -16.44 5.04
C ILE A 197 -12.28 -17.53 4.67
N HIS A 198 -12.70 -18.51 3.89
CA HIS A 198 -11.90 -19.70 3.55
C HIS A 198 -11.14 -19.54 2.24
N ALA A 199 -11.65 -18.74 1.30
CA ALA A 199 -10.98 -18.42 0.04
C ALA A 199 -10.12 -17.17 0.16
N LEU A 200 -9.25 -16.91 -0.81
CA LEU A 200 -8.46 -15.66 -0.87
C LEU A 200 -9.38 -14.44 -1.04
N GLU A 201 -10.48 -14.62 -1.77
CA GLU A 201 -11.53 -13.65 -1.97
C GLU A 201 -12.87 -14.22 -1.52
N ASP A 202 -13.75 -13.39 -0.96
CA ASP A 202 -15.14 -13.78 -0.66
C ASP A 202 -16.01 -13.44 -1.88
N THR A 203 -16.34 -14.45 -2.67
CA THR A 203 -17.31 -14.31 -3.76
C THR A 203 -18.70 -14.45 -3.17
N PRO A 204 -19.60 -13.47 -3.29
CA PRO A 204 -20.98 -13.63 -2.85
C PRO A 204 -21.66 -14.74 -3.67
N ILE A 205 -22.24 -15.69 -2.96
CA ILE A 205 -23.07 -16.77 -3.53
C ILE A 205 -24.50 -16.28 -3.61
#